data_236bd694b60b200c15ce857c25a37d86
#
_entry.id   236bd694b60b200c15ce857c25a37d86
#
_cell.length_a   1.000
_cell.length_b   1.000
_cell.length_c   1.000
_cell.angle_alpha   90.00
_cell.angle_beta   90.00
_cell.angle_gamma   90.00
#
_symmetry.space_group_name_H-M   'P 1'
#
loop_
_entity.id
_entity.type
_entity.pdbx_description
1 polymer ?
#
loop_
_entity_poly.entity_id
_entity_poly.type
_entity_poly.pdbx_seq_one_letter_code
_entity_poly.pdbx_strand_id
1 'polypeptide(L)'
;MMSDHGGPGRAATNAWMSTTDKRRLPEIIGAGPGRTGTTWLHRVLEGHVDLPYGVKETQFFNTFYDKGIDWYAHHFRHATGKRKIVEICPYFFDPMTPERIRAHIPNCRIVTTLRDPVDHTFSAYKLVVHFAWARGSFDEVLKSRANFASDNRYATRLRTWFDLFGRENVLVTMYDELRAQPQSYLDRVTDFIGIERIELSARPEIGDDVHSFARAPRSPWLARRARRLMYWLQGRQAYGVSNLLERAGVWDFCYGGGEPFPPLTTEQEQRIREHYLPEVEALEELLGIDLSVWKKPQARRASAG
;
A
#
# COMPACT_ATOMS: atom_id res chain seq x y z
N MET A 1 11.75 -22.94 67.90
CA MET A 1 13.09 -22.46 67.51
C MET A 1 13.19 -22.50 66.02
N MET A 2 13.44 -21.35 65.48
CA MET A 2 14.02 -21.11 64.13
C MET A 2 13.10 -21.28 62.90
N SER A 3 13.02 -20.46 62.06
CA SER A 3 13.33 -19.04 61.83
C SER A 3 12.83 -18.77 60.39
N ASP A 4 12.11 -17.76 60.33
CA ASP A 4 11.54 -17.12 59.14
C ASP A 4 12.68 -16.67 58.19
N HIS A 5 12.52 -16.91 56.88
CA HIS A 5 13.24 -16.19 55.85
C HIS A 5 12.31 -15.87 54.70
N GLY A 6 11.59 -14.79 54.88
CA GLY A 6 10.94 -14.07 53.79
C GLY A 6 12.01 -13.44 52.88
N GLY A 7 11.97 -13.81 51.61
CA GLY A 7 12.66 -13.10 50.50
C GLY A 7 11.66 -12.23 49.73
N PRO A 8 11.97 -10.94 49.48
CA PRO A 8 11.04 -10.05 48.83
C PRO A 8 10.98 -10.37 47.33
N GLY A 9 9.77 -10.67 46.83
CA GLY A 9 9.46 -10.72 45.42
C GLY A 9 9.78 -9.39 44.79
N ARG A 10 10.80 -9.33 43.96
CA ARG A 10 11.10 -8.22 43.08
C ARG A 10 9.98 -8.14 42.03
N ALA A 11 9.08 -7.22 42.24
CA ALA A 11 8.28 -6.64 41.15
C ALA A 11 9.27 -6.04 40.16
N ALA A 12 9.42 -6.69 39.00
CA ALA A 12 10.06 -6.09 37.83
C ALA A 12 9.14 -4.99 37.35
N THR A 13 9.31 -3.81 37.90
CA THR A 13 8.70 -2.58 37.37
C THR A 13 9.22 -2.36 35.97
N ASN A 14 8.28 -2.31 35.01
CA ASN A 14 8.50 -1.90 33.64
C ASN A 14 9.10 -0.48 33.57
N ALA A 15 10.39 -0.35 33.72
CA ALA A 15 11.13 0.92 33.76
C ALA A 15 11.56 1.44 32.40
N TRP A 16 10.93 0.97 31.29
CA TRP A 16 11.25 1.45 29.95
C TRP A 16 10.15 2.32 29.30
N MET A 17 9.15 2.75 30.06
CA MET A 17 8.12 3.70 29.62
C MET A 17 8.34 5.10 30.21
N SER A 18 9.47 5.74 29.96
CA SER A 18 9.62 7.18 30.22
C SER A 18 10.92 7.74 29.66
N THR A 19 11.01 7.81 28.36
CA THR A 19 11.68 8.93 27.68
C THR A 19 10.78 9.33 26.55
N THR A 20 10.34 10.57 26.51
CA THR A 20 9.60 11.16 25.39
C THR A 20 10.41 10.90 24.13
N ASP A 21 10.02 9.86 23.40
CA ASP A 21 10.67 9.47 22.15
C ASP A 21 10.50 10.64 21.18
N LYS A 22 11.58 11.37 20.91
CA LYS A 22 11.60 12.50 19.98
C LYS A 22 11.44 12.07 18.53
N ARG A 23 11.31 10.77 18.26
CA ARG A 23 11.07 10.23 16.92
C ARG A 23 9.70 10.66 16.43
N ARG A 24 9.67 11.17 15.22
CA ARG A 24 8.42 11.48 14.55
C ARG A 24 8.04 10.30 13.68
N LEU A 25 6.91 9.69 13.99
CA LEU A 25 6.37 8.53 13.27
C LEU A 25 4.99 8.89 12.73
N PRO A 26 4.53 8.25 11.65
CA PRO A 26 3.19 8.46 11.11
C PRO A 26 2.10 8.18 12.14
N GLU A 27 1.11 9.03 12.18
CA GLU A 27 -0.14 8.80 12.92
C GLU A 27 -1.13 8.01 12.05
N ILE A 28 -0.94 8.07 10.72
CA ILE A 28 -1.81 7.47 9.73
C ILE A 28 -0.97 6.70 8.71
N ILE A 29 -1.40 5.48 8.38
CA ILE A 29 -0.83 4.69 7.30
C ILE A 29 -1.91 4.34 6.28
N GLY A 30 -1.75 4.85 5.06
CA GLY A 30 -2.46 4.35 3.88
C GLY A 30 -1.85 3.03 3.45
N ALA A 31 -2.42 1.91 3.94
CA ALA A 31 -1.83 0.58 3.77
C ALA A 31 -1.97 0.00 2.34
N GLY A 32 -2.67 0.66 1.46
CA GLY A 32 -2.96 0.13 0.13
C GLY A 32 -4.18 -0.80 0.13
N PRO A 33 -4.25 -1.87 -0.65
CA PRO A 33 -3.18 -2.47 -1.50
C PRO A 33 -2.64 -1.53 -2.59
N GLY A 34 -1.48 -1.88 -3.15
CA GLY A 34 -1.00 -1.20 -4.35
C GLY A 34 -2.02 -1.33 -5.50
N ARG A 35 -2.02 -0.44 -6.48
CA ARG A 35 -2.94 -0.45 -7.64
C ARG A 35 -4.40 -0.08 -7.32
N THR A 36 -4.64 0.61 -6.21
CA THR A 36 -5.95 1.08 -5.76
C THR A 36 -6.02 2.60 -5.58
N GLY A 37 -5.24 3.36 -6.34
CA GLY A 37 -5.24 4.82 -6.25
C GLY A 37 -4.27 5.40 -5.21
N THR A 38 -3.34 4.62 -4.66
CA THR A 38 -2.37 5.10 -3.66
C THR A 38 -1.50 6.25 -4.13
N THR A 39 -1.18 6.32 -5.42
CA THR A 39 -0.43 7.44 -6.00
C THR A 39 -1.28 8.70 -6.10
N TRP A 40 -2.54 8.56 -6.47
CA TRP A 40 -3.50 9.66 -6.48
C TRP A 40 -3.68 10.24 -5.08
N LEU A 41 -3.94 9.39 -4.10
CA LEU A 41 -4.10 9.81 -2.70
C LEU A 41 -2.85 10.51 -2.16
N HIS A 42 -1.66 10.00 -2.47
CA HIS A 42 -0.40 10.64 -2.09
C HIS A 42 -0.31 12.07 -2.66
N ARG A 43 -0.59 12.25 -3.95
CA ARG A 43 -0.53 13.56 -4.61
C ARG A 43 -1.54 14.56 -4.04
N VAL A 44 -2.76 14.09 -3.76
CA VAL A 44 -3.80 14.96 -3.18
C VAL A 44 -3.44 15.42 -1.78
N LEU A 45 -2.85 14.55 -0.96
CA LEU A 45 -2.45 14.89 0.41
C LEU A 45 -1.16 15.71 0.48
N GLU A 46 -0.37 15.78 -0.60
CA GLU A 46 0.85 16.57 -0.64
C GLU A 46 0.58 18.05 -0.34
N GLY A 47 1.34 18.61 0.59
CA GLY A 47 1.16 19.98 1.08
C GLY A 47 0.13 20.13 2.21
N HIS A 48 -0.74 19.15 2.45
CA HIS A 48 -1.73 19.13 3.53
C HIS A 48 -1.29 18.33 4.75
N VAL A 49 -0.43 17.34 4.54
CA VAL A 49 0.16 16.48 5.59
C VAL A 49 1.67 16.39 5.42
N ASP A 50 2.37 15.87 6.42
CA ASP A 50 3.80 15.58 6.35
C ASP A 50 3.98 14.14 5.81
N LEU A 51 4.37 14.01 4.54
CA LEU A 51 4.65 12.75 3.85
C LEU A 51 6.16 12.38 4.00
N PRO A 52 6.57 11.14 3.71
CA PRO A 52 7.98 10.75 3.74
C PRO A 52 8.84 11.64 2.82
N TYR A 53 9.97 12.12 3.35
CA TYR A 53 10.90 12.93 2.58
C TYR A 53 11.66 12.11 1.54
N GLY A 54 11.65 12.57 0.30
CA GLY A 54 12.48 12.05 -0.79
C GLY A 54 11.99 10.75 -1.44
N VAL A 55 10.97 10.12 -0.90
CA VAL A 55 10.39 8.89 -1.45
C VAL A 55 8.89 8.84 -1.18
N LYS A 56 8.12 8.31 -2.12
CA LYS A 56 6.68 8.11 -1.94
C LYS A 56 6.39 7.01 -0.92
N GLU A 57 7.08 5.88 -1.02
CA GLU A 57 6.85 4.65 -0.26
C GLU A 57 8.14 4.23 0.43
N THR A 58 8.19 4.26 1.75
CA THR A 58 9.42 3.87 2.47
C THR A 58 9.69 2.38 2.39
N GLN A 59 8.67 1.56 2.23
CA GLN A 59 8.74 0.08 2.27
C GLN A 59 9.37 -0.44 3.57
N PHE A 60 9.26 0.33 4.67
CA PHE A 60 9.94 -0.02 5.92
C PHE A 60 9.38 -1.28 6.53
N PHE A 61 8.07 -1.33 6.77
CA PHE A 61 7.47 -2.43 7.53
C PHE A 61 7.48 -3.79 6.80
N ASN A 62 7.76 -3.82 5.50
CA ASN A 62 7.91 -5.07 4.73
C ASN A 62 9.35 -5.32 4.29
N THR A 63 9.97 -4.42 3.53
CA THR A 63 11.25 -4.67 2.84
C THR A 63 12.47 -4.23 3.65
N PHE A 64 12.37 -3.12 4.41
CA PHE A 64 13.51 -2.51 5.09
C PHE A 64 13.40 -2.55 6.62
N TYR A 65 12.63 -3.47 7.17
CA TYR A 65 12.40 -3.56 8.62
C TYR A 65 13.68 -3.77 9.43
N ASP A 66 14.65 -4.48 8.85
CA ASP A 66 15.99 -4.72 9.40
C ASP A 66 16.83 -3.45 9.58
N LYS A 67 16.47 -2.35 8.92
CA LYS A 67 17.13 -1.03 9.07
C LYS A 67 16.85 -0.37 10.41
N GLY A 68 15.82 -0.82 11.12
CA GLY A 68 15.41 -0.29 12.42
C GLY A 68 14.59 0.99 12.33
N ILE A 69 13.89 1.28 13.43
CA ILE A 69 12.89 2.35 13.49
C ILE A 69 13.50 3.76 13.30
N ASP A 70 14.76 3.96 13.65
CA ASP A 70 15.44 5.25 13.46
C ASP A 70 15.67 5.57 11.98
N TRP A 71 15.96 4.54 11.17
CA TRP A 71 16.01 4.67 9.72
C TRP A 71 14.65 5.09 9.15
N TYR A 72 13.56 4.53 9.68
CA TYR A 72 12.21 4.90 9.29
C TYR A 72 11.85 6.32 9.70
N ALA A 73 12.08 6.67 10.96
CA ALA A 73 11.79 8.01 11.50
C ALA A 73 12.55 9.12 10.76
N HIS A 74 13.72 8.82 10.21
CA HIS A 74 14.50 9.78 9.43
C HIS A 74 13.75 10.35 8.21
N HIS A 75 12.79 9.60 7.64
CA HIS A 75 11.96 10.09 6.54
C HIS A 75 11.03 11.22 6.96
N PHE A 76 10.75 11.35 8.24
CA PHE A 76 9.83 12.35 8.80
C PHE A 76 10.54 13.45 9.61
N ARG A 77 11.88 13.56 9.48
CA ARG A 77 12.68 14.55 10.21
C ARG A 77 12.29 16.01 9.97
N HIS A 78 11.66 16.28 8.81
CA HIS A 78 11.17 17.60 8.43
C HIS A 78 9.85 17.98 9.09
N ALA A 79 9.11 17.01 9.63
CA ALA A 79 7.81 17.23 10.26
C ALA A 79 7.96 18.12 11.49
N THR A 80 7.19 19.20 11.55
CA THR A 80 7.26 20.18 12.66
C THR A 80 6.25 19.92 13.77
N GLY A 81 5.32 18.96 13.56
CA GLY A 81 4.19 18.69 14.44
C GLY A 81 2.99 19.62 14.23
N LYS A 82 3.04 20.47 13.21
CA LYS A 82 1.90 21.32 12.81
C LYS A 82 0.91 20.59 11.92
N ARG A 83 1.32 19.54 11.24
CA ARG A 83 0.53 18.71 10.34
C ARG A 83 0.56 17.27 10.80
N LYS A 84 -0.45 16.49 10.39
CA LYS A 84 -0.47 15.03 10.55
C LYS A 84 0.66 14.40 9.74
N ILE A 85 1.33 13.41 10.31
CA ILE A 85 2.33 12.63 9.59
C ILE A 85 1.62 11.41 9.00
N VAL A 86 1.73 11.26 7.68
CA VAL A 86 1.05 10.20 6.91
C VAL A 86 2.06 9.46 6.05
N GLU A 87 2.01 8.15 6.05
CA GLU A 87 2.68 7.34 5.03
C GLU A 87 1.63 6.63 4.17
N ILE A 88 1.87 6.56 2.85
CA ILE A 88 1.07 5.75 1.93
C ILE A 88 1.99 4.73 1.28
N CYS A 89 1.84 3.47 1.69
CA CYS A 89 2.70 2.38 1.25
C CYS A 89 1.89 1.07 1.14
N PRO A 90 2.10 0.23 0.10
CA PRO A 90 1.29 -0.97 -0.14
C PRO A 90 1.63 -2.11 0.83
N TYR A 91 1.19 -1.98 2.06
CA TYR A 91 1.44 -2.93 3.16
C TYR A 91 0.34 -3.98 3.35
N PHE A 92 -0.84 -3.77 2.76
CA PHE A 92 -2.07 -4.48 3.10
C PHE A 92 -1.95 -6.01 3.07
N PHE A 93 -1.26 -6.56 2.10
CA PHE A 93 -1.15 -8.01 1.92
C PHE A 93 0.03 -8.66 2.62
N ASP A 94 1.00 -7.91 3.08
CA ASP A 94 2.13 -8.46 3.83
C ASP A 94 1.68 -8.93 5.21
N PRO A 95 1.82 -10.23 5.54
CA PRO A 95 1.28 -10.78 6.77
C PRO A 95 1.96 -10.27 8.04
N MET A 96 3.22 -9.83 7.95
CA MET A 96 3.99 -9.37 9.10
C MET A 96 3.82 -7.88 9.39
N THR A 97 3.39 -7.12 8.38
CA THR A 97 3.34 -5.66 8.47
C THR A 97 2.36 -5.15 9.52
N PRO A 98 1.13 -5.68 9.68
CA PRO A 98 0.20 -5.20 10.70
C PRO A 98 0.79 -5.28 12.12
N GLU A 99 1.40 -6.41 12.47
CA GLU A 99 2.04 -6.58 13.78
C GLU A 99 3.23 -5.65 13.99
N ARG A 100 4.06 -5.47 12.95
CA ARG A 100 5.21 -4.56 13.00
C ARG A 100 4.77 -3.11 13.19
N ILE A 101 3.72 -2.67 12.49
CA ILE A 101 3.15 -1.33 12.70
C ILE A 101 2.61 -1.20 14.10
N ARG A 102 1.83 -2.16 14.57
CA ARG A 102 1.25 -2.15 15.92
C ARG A 102 2.32 -2.06 17.00
N ALA A 103 3.44 -2.75 16.82
CA ALA A 103 4.56 -2.74 17.77
C ALA A 103 5.24 -1.37 17.92
N HIS A 104 5.32 -0.59 16.83
CA HIS A 104 5.98 0.71 16.82
C HIS A 104 5.01 1.90 16.93
N ILE A 105 3.79 1.75 16.41
CA ILE A 105 2.79 2.82 16.29
C ILE A 105 1.43 2.27 16.76
N PRO A 106 1.26 1.99 18.05
CA PRO A 106 0.08 1.28 18.57
C PRO A 106 -1.26 2.01 18.33
N ASN A 107 -1.25 3.32 18.21
CA ASN A 107 -2.45 4.12 17.99
C ASN A 107 -2.59 4.60 16.54
N CYS A 108 -1.95 3.89 15.60
CA CYS A 108 -1.98 4.25 14.19
C CYS A 108 -3.38 4.07 13.61
N ARG A 109 -3.85 5.04 12.82
CA ARG A 109 -5.02 4.90 11.98
C ARG A 109 -4.64 4.36 10.62
N ILE A 110 -5.45 3.46 10.10
CA ILE A 110 -5.19 2.76 8.83
C ILE A 110 -6.22 3.17 7.79
N VAL A 111 -5.77 3.54 6.61
CA VAL A 111 -6.63 3.76 5.44
C VAL A 111 -6.32 2.69 4.41
N THR A 112 -7.35 2.00 3.95
CA THR A 112 -7.22 0.99 2.88
C THR A 112 -8.29 1.20 1.82
N THR A 113 -7.91 1.04 0.55
CA THR A 113 -8.82 1.16 -0.59
C THR A 113 -8.83 -0.18 -1.32
N LEU A 114 -9.97 -0.84 -1.36
CA LEU A 114 -10.14 -2.13 -2.01
C LEU A 114 -10.64 -1.96 -3.45
N ARG A 115 -10.35 -2.91 -4.30
CA ARG A 115 -10.71 -2.89 -5.72
C ARG A 115 -11.25 -4.26 -6.15
N ASP A 116 -12.10 -4.31 -7.19
CA ASP A 116 -12.51 -5.59 -7.81
C ASP A 116 -11.30 -6.53 -7.93
N PRO A 117 -11.34 -7.73 -7.33
CA PRO A 117 -10.21 -8.65 -7.30
C PRO A 117 -9.69 -9.02 -8.70
N VAL A 118 -10.54 -9.07 -9.71
CA VAL A 118 -10.16 -9.36 -11.10
C VAL A 118 -9.29 -8.23 -11.65
N ASP A 119 -9.77 -7.01 -11.52
CA ASP A 119 -9.06 -5.81 -11.99
C ASP A 119 -7.78 -5.57 -11.21
N HIS A 120 -7.81 -5.83 -9.90
CA HIS A 120 -6.63 -5.74 -9.06
C HIS A 120 -5.57 -6.76 -9.48
N THR A 121 -5.95 -8.03 -9.64
CA THR A 121 -5.04 -9.12 -10.05
C THR A 121 -4.38 -8.82 -11.39
N PHE A 122 -5.15 -8.34 -12.37
CA PHE A 122 -4.61 -7.97 -13.68
C PHE A 122 -3.67 -6.76 -13.61
N SER A 123 -4.04 -5.74 -12.83
CA SER A 123 -3.17 -4.57 -12.61
C SER A 123 -1.87 -4.94 -11.89
N ALA A 124 -1.95 -5.84 -10.90
CA ALA A 124 -0.79 -6.36 -10.19
C ALA A 124 0.11 -7.22 -11.09
N TYR A 125 -0.48 -8.04 -11.99
CA TYR A 125 0.28 -8.76 -13.01
C TYR A 125 1.12 -7.80 -13.86
N LYS A 126 0.51 -6.73 -14.39
CA LYS A 126 1.25 -5.74 -15.17
C LYS A 126 2.39 -5.10 -14.38
N LEU A 127 2.16 -4.80 -13.11
CA LEU A 127 3.19 -4.26 -12.21
C LEU A 127 4.38 -5.22 -12.07
N VAL A 128 4.12 -6.49 -11.74
CA VAL A 128 5.20 -7.44 -11.45
C VAL A 128 6.02 -7.79 -12.69
N VAL A 129 5.40 -7.78 -13.88
CA VAL A 129 6.12 -7.97 -15.14
C VAL A 129 6.89 -6.71 -15.53
N HIS A 130 6.29 -5.52 -15.40
CA HIS A 130 6.93 -4.24 -15.70
C HIS A 130 8.24 -4.05 -14.92
N PHE A 131 8.25 -4.32 -13.63
CA PHE A 131 9.46 -4.26 -12.80
C PHE A 131 10.32 -5.54 -12.84
N ALA A 132 10.01 -6.45 -13.76
CA ALA A 132 10.72 -7.72 -13.92
C ALA A 132 10.83 -8.54 -12.61
N TRP A 133 9.81 -8.47 -11.74
CA TRP A 133 9.65 -9.40 -10.60
C TRP A 133 9.14 -10.76 -11.07
N ALA A 134 8.36 -10.79 -12.15
CA ALA A 134 7.91 -11.99 -12.84
C ALA A 134 8.13 -11.88 -14.35
N ARG A 135 7.96 -12.98 -15.06
CA ARG A 135 8.04 -13.08 -16.52
C ARG A 135 6.97 -14.04 -17.02
N GLY A 136 6.53 -13.82 -18.24
CA GLY A 136 5.58 -14.68 -18.93
C GLY A 136 4.20 -14.08 -19.06
N SER A 137 3.30 -14.85 -19.64
CA SER A 137 1.90 -14.55 -19.78
C SER A 137 1.19 -14.42 -18.43
N PHE A 138 -0.01 -13.91 -18.44
CA PHE A 138 -0.83 -13.79 -17.23
C PHE A 138 -1.01 -15.15 -16.53
N ASP A 139 -1.30 -16.22 -17.27
CA ASP A 139 -1.51 -17.55 -16.73
C ASP A 139 -0.23 -18.17 -16.16
N GLU A 140 0.92 -17.96 -16.80
CA GLU A 140 2.21 -18.42 -16.29
C GLU A 140 2.58 -17.75 -14.97
N VAL A 141 2.33 -16.44 -14.86
CA VAL A 141 2.61 -15.71 -13.62
C VAL A 141 1.68 -16.15 -12.50
N LEU A 142 0.38 -16.35 -12.77
CA LEU A 142 -0.55 -16.87 -11.80
C LEU A 142 -0.17 -18.26 -11.29
N LYS A 143 0.26 -19.17 -12.19
CA LYS A 143 0.70 -20.52 -11.83
C LYS A 143 2.01 -20.55 -11.06
N SER A 144 2.98 -19.71 -11.44
CA SER A 144 4.32 -19.72 -10.86
C SER A 144 4.39 -19.06 -9.47
N ARG A 145 3.40 -18.26 -9.12
CA ARG A 145 3.30 -17.55 -7.85
C ARG A 145 2.02 -17.93 -7.12
N ALA A 146 2.06 -19.03 -6.38
CA ALA A 146 0.92 -19.46 -5.58
C ALA A 146 0.40 -18.35 -4.64
N ASN A 147 1.28 -17.47 -4.18
CA ASN A 147 0.92 -16.32 -3.34
C ASN A 147 0.27 -15.18 -4.14
N PHE A 148 0.49 -15.10 -5.46
CA PHE A 148 -0.08 -14.03 -6.28
C PHE A 148 -1.61 -14.13 -6.38
N ALA A 149 -2.12 -15.35 -6.50
CA ALA A 149 -3.55 -15.61 -6.48
C ALA A 149 -4.16 -15.52 -5.07
N SER A 150 -3.35 -15.65 -4.01
CA SER A 150 -3.84 -15.53 -2.62
C SER A 150 -3.84 -14.10 -2.09
N ASP A 151 -3.26 -13.15 -2.83
CA ASP A 151 -3.08 -11.77 -2.33
C ASP A 151 -4.40 -10.99 -2.21
N ASN A 152 -5.45 -11.34 -2.99
CA ASN A 152 -6.75 -10.66 -2.90
C ASN A 152 -7.72 -11.29 -1.89
N ARG A 153 -7.22 -11.96 -0.87
CA ARG A 153 -8.04 -12.43 0.27
C ARG A 153 -8.33 -11.25 1.20
N TYR A 154 -9.17 -10.34 0.72
CA TYR A 154 -9.46 -9.09 1.40
C TYR A 154 -10.09 -9.28 2.77
N ALA A 155 -11.12 -10.13 2.88
CA ALA A 155 -11.80 -10.38 4.14
C ALA A 155 -10.83 -10.96 5.19
N THR A 156 -10.04 -11.96 4.79
CA THR A 156 -9.06 -12.60 5.67
C THR A 156 -8.02 -11.58 6.16
N ARG A 157 -7.47 -10.74 5.26
CA ARG A 157 -6.48 -9.73 5.63
C ARG A 157 -7.07 -8.61 6.48
N LEU A 158 -8.27 -8.15 6.11
CA LEU A 158 -8.93 -7.06 6.80
C LEU A 158 -9.28 -7.41 8.26
N ARG A 159 -9.64 -8.66 8.54
CA ARG A 159 -9.83 -9.13 9.93
C ARG A 159 -8.59 -8.91 10.76
N THR A 160 -7.41 -9.27 10.24
CA THR A 160 -6.12 -9.03 10.95
C THR A 160 -5.91 -7.53 11.26
N TRP A 161 -6.22 -6.65 10.30
CA TRP A 161 -6.12 -5.20 10.54
C TRP A 161 -7.12 -4.73 11.60
N PHE A 162 -8.37 -5.20 11.57
CA PHE A 162 -9.38 -4.87 12.57
C PHE A 162 -9.02 -5.40 13.96
N ASP A 163 -8.52 -6.63 14.05
CA ASP A 163 -8.15 -7.26 15.34
C ASP A 163 -7.00 -6.50 16.02
N LEU A 164 -6.04 -5.99 15.24
CA LEU A 164 -4.88 -5.31 15.78
C LEU A 164 -5.11 -3.81 16.09
N PHE A 165 -5.91 -3.12 15.29
CA PHE A 165 -6.06 -1.66 15.40
C PHE A 165 -7.43 -1.22 15.91
N GLY A 166 -8.42 -2.10 15.94
CA GLY A 166 -9.83 -1.76 16.15
C GLY A 166 -10.51 -1.29 14.87
N ARG A 167 -11.78 -1.65 14.68
CA ARG A 167 -12.54 -1.31 13.47
C ARG A 167 -12.66 0.21 13.26
N GLU A 168 -12.77 0.96 14.33
CA GLU A 168 -12.87 2.43 14.32
C GLU A 168 -11.59 3.13 13.84
N ASN A 169 -10.46 2.46 13.92
CA ASN A 169 -9.16 2.96 13.47
C ASN A 169 -8.74 2.44 12.07
N VAL A 170 -9.64 1.73 11.38
CA VAL A 170 -9.38 1.23 10.02
C VAL A 170 -10.49 1.70 9.08
N LEU A 171 -10.19 2.69 8.26
CA LEU A 171 -11.08 3.15 7.19
C LEU A 171 -10.92 2.24 5.96
N VAL A 172 -12.02 1.64 5.54
CA VAL A 172 -12.10 0.89 4.29
C VAL A 172 -12.88 1.70 3.26
N THR A 173 -12.28 1.94 2.12
CA THR A 173 -12.88 2.62 0.97
C THR A 173 -12.80 1.74 -0.28
N MET A 174 -13.58 2.09 -1.31
CA MET A 174 -13.60 1.34 -2.57
C MET A 174 -12.98 2.15 -3.71
N TYR A 175 -12.21 1.49 -4.54
CA TYR A 175 -11.61 2.11 -5.72
C TYR A 175 -12.68 2.58 -6.72
N ASP A 176 -13.81 1.89 -6.78
CA ASP A 176 -14.96 2.28 -7.60
C ASP A 176 -15.56 3.61 -7.14
N GLU A 177 -15.60 3.87 -5.82
CA GLU A 177 -15.98 5.17 -5.26
C GLU A 177 -14.98 6.26 -5.67
N LEU A 178 -13.69 6.00 -5.54
CA LEU A 178 -12.65 6.92 -6.00
C LEU A 178 -12.81 7.28 -7.48
N ARG A 179 -13.17 6.31 -8.32
CA ARG A 179 -13.38 6.53 -9.75
C ARG A 179 -14.66 7.28 -10.10
N ALA A 180 -15.74 7.00 -9.39
CA ALA A 180 -17.06 7.57 -9.66
C ALA A 180 -17.28 8.92 -8.98
N GLN A 181 -16.79 9.08 -7.76
CA GLN A 181 -17.02 10.22 -6.88
C GLN A 181 -15.75 10.60 -6.11
N PRO A 182 -14.68 11.07 -6.78
CA PRO A 182 -13.38 11.30 -6.16
C PRO A 182 -13.41 12.31 -5.00
N GLN A 183 -14.29 13.33 -5.07
CA GLN A 183 -14.44 14.27 -3.95
C GLN A 183 -15.02 13.60 -2.72
N SER A 184 -16.10 12.82 -2.86
CA SER A 184 -16.72 12.09 -1.74
C SER A 184 -15.74 11.10 -1.09
N TYR A 185 -14.97 10.38 -1.91
CA TYR A 185 -13.89 9.52 -1.44
C TYR A 185 -12.87 10.32 -0.60
N LEU A 186 -12.43 11.47 -1.11
CA LEU A 186 -11.45 12.32 -0.43
C LEU A 186 -11.98 12.88 0.88
N ASP A 187 -13.23 13.36 0.90
CA ASP A 187 -13.88 13.88 2.10
C ASP A 187 -13.91 12.83 3.22
N ARG A 188 -14.26 11.59 2.89
CA ARG A 188 -14.22 10.48 3.85
C ARG A 188 -12.81 10.23 4.40
N VAL A 189 -11.79 10.30 3.53
CA VAL A 189 -10.40 10.12 3.97
C VAL A 189 -9.95 11.27 4.84
N THR A 190 -10.19 12.53 4.44
CA THR A 190 -9.78 13.72 5.22
C THR A 190 -10.47 13.80 6.57
N ASP A 191 -11.78 13.51 6.62
CA ASP A 191 -12.55 13.43 7.86
C ASP A 191 -11.97 12.35 8.80
N PHE A 192 -11.66 11.16 8.24
CA PHE A 192 -11.08 10.07 9.03
C PHE A 192 -9.68 10.39 9.56
N ILE A 193 -8.81 10.97 8.76
CA ILE A 193 -7.46 11.32 9.21
C ILE A 193 -7.43 12.58 10.08
N GLY A 194 -8.53 13.34 10.13
CA GLY A 194 -8.70 14.51 10.98
C GLY A 194 -7.93 15.74 10.48
N ILE A 195 -8.06 16.03 9.19
CA ILE A 195 -7.57 17.27 8.56
C ILE A 195 -8.74 18.01 7.89
N GLU A 196 -8.52 19.28 7.53
CA GLU A 196 -9.48 20.02 6.73
C GLU A 196 -9.73 19.34 5.38
N ARG A 197 -10.98 19.43 4.89
CA ARG A 197 -11.34 18.90 3.58
C ARG A 197 -10.56 19.61 2.47
N ILE A 198 -10.18 18.84 1.47
CA ILE A 198 -9.40 19.30 0.33
C ILE A 198 -10.32 19.35 -0.89
N GLU A 199 -10.49 20.53 -1.47
CA GLU A 199 -11.32 20.71 -2.66
C GLU A 199 -10.53 20.33 -3.92
N LEU A 200 -10.96 19.29 -4.62
CA LEU A 200 -10.31 18.81 -5.85
C LEU A 200 -10.42 19.84 -7.00
N SER A 201 -11.48 20.63 -7.02
CA SER A 201 -11.64 21.71 -8.02
C SER A 201 -10.51 22.75 -7.95
N ALA A 202 -9.87 22.89 -6.78
CA ALA A 202 -8.69 23.74 -6.60
C ALA A 202 -7.37 23.07 -7.01
N ARG A 203 -7.40 21.80 -7.44
CA ARG A 203 -6.23 20.97 -7.77
C ARG A 203 -6.35 20.28 -9.15
N PRO A 204 -6.58 21.03 -10.24
CA PRO A 204 -6.82 20.46 -11.58
C PRO A 204 -5.62 19.64 -12.10
N GLU A 205 -4.42 19.89 -11.59
CA GLU A 205 -3.20 19.14 -11.94
C GLU A 205 -3.19 17.69 -11.46
N ILE A 206 -4.07 17.31 -10.52
CA ILE A 206 -4.11 15.95 -9.99
C ILE A 206 -4.80 15.00 -10.96
N GLY A 207 -5.73 15.51 -11.79
CA GLY A 207 -6.37 14.76 -12.85
C GLY A 207 -6.92 13.37 -12.46
N ASP A 208 -7.52 12.69 -13.42
CA ASP A 208 -8.00 11.30 -13.27
C ASP A 208 -6.88 10.26 -13.47
N ASP A 209 -5.62 10.67 -13.50
CA ASP A 209 -4.49 9.82 -13.88
C ASP A 209 -4.21 8.72 -12.86
N VAL A 210 -4.89 7.63 -13.07
CA VAL A 210 -4.54 6.36 -12.45
C VAL A 210 -3.49 5.70 -13.33
N HIS A 211 -2.23 5.85 -12.95
CA HIS A 211 -1.11 5.23 -13.67
C HIS A 211 -1.36 3.74 -13.95
N SER A 212 -1.52 3.39 -15.21
CA SER A 212 -1.57 2.02 -15.68
C SER A 212 -0.27 1.70 -16.41
N PHE A 213 0.37 0.59 -16.06
CA PHE A 213 1.49 0.10 -16.85
C PHE A 213 0.96 -0.47 -18.17
N ALA A 214 1.26 0.21 -19.26
CA ALA A 214 0.76 -0.16 -20.57
C ALA A 214 1.64 -1.23 -21.25
N ARG A 215 2.93 -1.27 -20.94
CA ARG A 215 3.94 -2.09 -21.62
C ARG A 215 4.83 -2.84 -20.66
N ALA A 216 5.27 -4.02 -21.09
CA ALA A 216 6.36 -4.79 -20.46
C ALA A 216 7.72 -4.10 -20.66
N PRO A 217 8.77 -4.45 -19.91
CA PRO A 217 10.11 -3.95 -20.18
C PRO A 217 10.68 -4.58 -21.45
N ARG A 218 11.33 -3.76 -22.30
CA ARG A 218 12.05 -4.25 -23.48
C ARG A 218 13.13 -5.27 -23.11
N SER A 219 13.83 -5.02 -22.02
CA SER A 219 14.87 -5.90 -21.50
C SER A 219 14.62 -6.25 -20.03
N PRO A 220 14.05 -7.42 -19.74
CA PRO A 220 13.84 -7.87 -18.36
C PRO A 220 15.13 -8.02 -17.55
N TRP A 221 16.29 -8.19 -18.20
CA TRP A 221 17.58 -8.19 -17.52
C TRP A 221 17.94 -6.79 -17.03
N LEU A 222 17.80 -5.78 -17.90
CA LEU A 222 18.05 -4.39 -17.55
C LEU A 222 17.11 -3.91 -16.45
N ALA A 223 15.81 -4.20 -16.57
CA ALA A 223 14.81 -3.88 -15.56
C ALA A 223 15.15 -4.48 -14.18
N ARG A 224 15.63 -5.72 -14.13
CA ARG A 224 16.10 -6.35 -12.87
C ARG A 224 17.31 -5.64 -12.26
N ARG A 225 18.26 -5.19 -13.08
CA ARG A 225 19.42 -4.43 -12.61
C ARG A 225 19.01 -3.06 -12.09
N ALA A 226 18.17 -2.36 -12.85
CA ALA A 226 17.60 -1.08 -12.45
C ALA A 226 16.85 -1.17 -11.10
N ARG A 227 16.00 -2.20 -10.94
CA ARG A 227 15.31 -2.45 -9.69
C ARG A 227 16.26 -2.69 -8.51
N ARG A 228 17.31 -3.52 -8.69
CA ARG A 228 18.31 -3.74 -7.64
C ARG A 228 19.00 -2.44 -7.22
N LEU A 229 19.35 -1.61 -8.20
CA LEU A 229 19.93 -0.30 -7.95
C LEU A 229 18.96 0.61 -7.21
N MET A 230 17.71 0.66 -7.63
CA MET A 230 16.67 1.45 -6.97
C MET A 230 16.51 1.06 -5.49
N TYR A 231 16.36 -0.23 -5.18
CA TYR A 231 16.27 -0.72 -3.80
C TYR A 231 17.54 -0.45 -2.99
N TRP A 232 18.72 -0.57 -3.62
CA TRP A 232 19.98 -0.26 -2.96
C TRP A 232 20.10 1.24 -2.61
N LEU A 233 19.72 2.13 -3.53
CA LEU A 233 19.67 3.58 -3.30
C LEU A 233 18.65 3.93 -2.19
N GLN A 234 17.47 3.32 -2.24
CA GLN A 234 16.42 3.52 -1.25
C GLN A 234 16.87 3.05 0.14
N GLY A 235 17.45 1.87 0.26
CA GLY A 235 17.96 1.34 1.51
C GLY A 235 19.08 2.19 2.14
N ARG A 236 19.72 3.06 1.34
CA ARG A 236 20.73 4.05 1.76
C ARG A 236 20.17 5.47 1.89
N GLN A 237 18.87 5.64 1.63
CA GLN A 237 18.23 6.96 1.59
C GLN A 237 18.91 7.95 0.61
N ALA A 238 19.53 7.43 -0.44
CA ALA A 238 20.20 8.22 -1.49
C ALA A 238 19.18 8.75 -2.52
N TYR A 239 18.11 9.38 -2.04
CA TYR A 239 16.98 9.85 -2.86
C TYR A 239 17.36 10.90 -3.89
N GLY A 240 18.32 11.76 -3.58
CA GLY A 240 18.83 12.75 -4.54
C GLY A 240 19.36 12.09 -5.82
N VAL A 241 20.08 10.96 -5.69
CA VAL A 241 20.56 10.21 -6.85
C VAL A 241 19.41 9.53 -7.58
N SER A 242 18.47 8.91 -6.85
CA SER A 242 17.30 8.26 -7.44
C SER A 242 16.44 9.24 -8.25
N ASN A 243 16.19 10.44 -7.70
CA ASN A 243 15.40 11.48 -8.35
C ASN A 243 16.14 12.10 -9.55
N LEU A 244 17.47 12.17 -9.50
CA LEU A 244 18.26 12.59 -10.67
C LEU A 244 18.14 11.58 -11.82
N LEU A 245 18.23 10.28 -11.54
CA LEU A 245 18.06 9.21 -12.52
C LEU A 245 16.63 9.20 -13.09
N GLU A 246 15.63 9.47 -12.28
CA GLU A 246 14.24 9.61 -12.71
C GLU A 246 14.06 10.77 -13.69
N ARG A 247 14.56 11.97 -13.33
CA ARG A 247 14.52 13.15 -14.20
C ARG A 247 15.29 12.97 -15.50
N ALA A 248 16.34 12.16 -15.48
CA ALA A 248 17.11 11.79 -16.68
C ALA A 248 16.43 10.70 -17.52
N GLY A 249 15.22 10.22 -17.15
CA GLY A 249 14.48 9.19 -17.87
C GLY A 249 15.10 7.79 -17.81
N VAL A 250 16.04 7.56 -16.90
CA VAL A 250 16.75 6.26 -16.78
C VAL A 250 15.77 5.14 -16.41
N TRP A 251 14.83 5.42 -15.53
CA TRP A 251 13.83 4.43 -15.13
C TRP A 251 12.87 4.09 -16.26
N ASP A 252 12.39 5.10 -17.01
CA ASP A 252 11.52 4.90 -18.18
C ASP A 252 12.22 4.10 -19.28
N PHE A 253 13.51 4.37 -19.51
CA PHE A 253 14.33 3.59 -20.42
C PHE A 253 14.48 2.13 -19.98
N CYS A 254 14.70 1.90 -18.68
CA CYS A 254 14.95 0.56 -18.15
C CYS A 254 13.68 -0.30 -18.06
N TYR A 255 12.54 0.33 -17.76
CA TYR A 255 11.26 -0.37 -17.54
C TYR A 255 10.30 -0.31 -18.72
N GLY A 256 10.51 0.60 -19.67
CA GLY A 256 9.63 0.81 -20.81
C GLY A 256 10.01 0.07 -22.09
N GLY A 257 9.27 0.37 -23.14
CA GLY A 257 9.60 0.10 -24.55
C GLY A 257 9.40 -1.33 -25.05
N GLY A 258 8.85 -2.23 -24.24
CA GLY A 258 8.50 -3.58 -24.66
C GLY A 258 7.08 -3.68 -25.23
N GLU A 259 6.58 -4.91 -25.34
CA GLU A 259 5.26 -5.21 -25.88
C GLU A 259 4.14 -4.70 -24.96
N PRO A 260 3.00 -4.25 -25.53
CA PRO A 260 1.82 -3.94 -24.76
C PRO A 260 1.27 -5.19 -24.07
N PHE A 261 0.69 -5.02 -22.90
CA PHE A 261 0.03 -6.12 -22.21
C PHE A 261 -1.27 -6.48 -22.93
N PRO A 262 -1.46 -7.76 -23.31
CA PRO A 262 -2.74 -8.19 -23.88
C PRO A 262 -3.86 -8.04 -22.83
N PRO A 263 -5.10 -7.71 -23.27
CA PRO A 263 -6.24 -7.68 -22.36
C PRO A 263 -6.52 -9.07 -21.80
N LEU A 264 -7.19 -9.13 -20.64
CA LEU A 264 -7.69 -10.42 -20.13
C LEU A 264 -8.74 -11.00 -21.09
N THR A 265 -8.69 -12.31 -21.28
CA THR A 265 -9.77 -13.05 -21.94
C THR A 265 -10.96 -13.22 -21.01
N THR A 266 -12.13 -13.45 -21.56
CA THR A 266 -13.34 -13.74 -20.77
C THR A 266 -13.16 -14.96 -19.87
N GLU A 267 -12.47 -15.99 -20.35
CA GLU A 267 -12.17 -17.19 -19.58
C GLU A 267 -11.25 -16.91 -18.39
N GLN A 268 -10.20 -16.10 -18.61
CA GLN A 268 -9.28 -15.67 -17.53
C GLN A 268 -10.02 -14.86 -16.48
N GLU A 269 -10.88 -13.93 -16.92
CA GLU A 269 -11.71 -13.13 -16.02
C GLU A 269 -12.62 -13.99 -15.16
N GLN A 270 -13.37 -14.91 -15.79
CA GLN A 270 -14.30 -15.79 -15.10
C GLN A 270 -13.58 -16.66 -14.08
N ARG A 271 -12.46 -17.27 -14.45
CA ARG A 271 -11.65 -18.10 -13.55
C ARG A 271 -11.17 -17.35 -12.32
N ILE A 272 -10.72 -16.09 -12.48
CA ILE A 272 -10.29 -15.27 -11.35
C ILE A 272 -11.49 -14.93 -10.47
N ARG A 273 -12.61 -14.57 -11.07
CA ARG A 273 -13.83 -14.20 -10.36
C ARG A 273 -14.35 -15.36 -9.50
N GLU A 274 -14.42 -16.56 -10.08
CA GLU A 274 -14.79 -17.77 -9.37
C GLU A 274 -13.83 -18.08 -8.22
N HIS A 275 -12.52 -17.88 -8.44
CA HIS A 275 -11.50 -18.10 -7.41
C HIS A 275 -11.69 -17.17 -6.19
N TYR A 276 -12.06 -15.91 -6.41
CA TYR A 276 -12.22 -14.94 -5.32
C TYR A 276 -13.65 -14.80 -4.79
N LEU A 277 -14.62 -15.46 -5.40
CA LEU A 277 -16.02 -15.36 -4.99
C LEU A 277 -16.24 -15.58 -3.48
N PRO A 278 -15.65 -16.62 -2.84
CA PRO A 278 -15.80 -16.81 -1.39
C PRO A 278 -15.24 -15.66 -0.55
N GLU A 279 -14.15 -15.05 -0.99
CA GLU A 279 -13.55 -13.90 -0.29
C GLU A 279 -14.37 -12.61 -0.49
N VAL A 280 -15.01 -12.45 -1.66
CA VAL A 280 -15.90 -11.31 -1.91
C VAL A 280 -17.17 -11.44 -1.04
N GLU A 281 -17.74 -12.63 -0.93
CA GLU A 281 -18.90 -12.89 -0.07
C GLU A 281 -18.57 -12.68 1.41
N ALA A 282 -17.43 -13.19 1.87
CA ALA A 282 -16.95 -12.94 3.22
C ALA A 282 -16.64 -11.46 3.49
N LEU A 283 -16.24 -10.70 2.47
CA LEU A 283 -16.00 -9.25 2.57
C LEU A 283 -17.31 -8.47 2.67
N GLU A 284 -18.33 -8.85 1.88
CA GLU A 284 -19.68 -8.28 1.99
C GLU A 284 -20.23 -8.42 3.41
N GLU A 285 -20.14 -9.64 3.95
CA GLU A 285 -20.58 -9.91 5.32
C GLU A 285 -19.79 -9.10 6.36
N LEU A 286 -18.46 -9.07 6.23
CA LEU A 286 -17.58 -8.37 7.15
C LEU A 286 -17.82 -6.85 7.18
N LEU A 287 -18.11 -6.26 6.03
CA LEU A 287 -18.30 -4.81 5.89
C LEU A 287 -19.76 -4.37 5.94
N GLY A 288 -20.72 -5.26 5.70
CA GLY A 288 -22.13 -4.96 5.60
C GLY A 288 -22.47 -4.12 4.35
N ILE A 289 -21.81 -4.36 3.23
CA ILE A 289 -21.97 -3.61 1.97
C ILE A 289 -22.31 -4.55 0.81
N ASP A 290 -22.93 -4.02 -0.25
CA ASP A 290 -23.20 -4.76 -1.48
C ASP A 290 -21.99 -4.71 -2.44
N LEU A 291 -21.41 -5.89 -2.74
CA LEU A 291 -20.35 -6.08 -3.73
C LEU A 291 -20.83 -6.95 -4.91
N SER A 292 -22.13 -7.01 -5.18
CA SER A 292 -22.72 -7.80 -6.26
C SER A 292 -22.10 -7.47 -7.65
N VAL A 293 -21.65 -6.23 -7.82
CA VAL A 293 -20.94 -5.79 -9.04
C VAL A 293 -19.62 -6.55 -9.23
N TRP A 294 -18.93 -6.90 -8.15
CA TRP A 294 -17.68 -7.67 -8.22
C TRP A 294 -17.90 -9.17 -8.50
N LYS A 295 -19.12 -9.65 -8.36
CA LYS A 295 -19.51 -11.06 -8.63
C LYS A 295 -19.90 -11.32 -10.09
N LYS A 296 -20.15 -10.26 -10.87
CA LYS A 296 -20.61 -10.37 -12.26
C LYS A 296 -19.51 -9.94 -13.24
N PRO A 297 -19.42 -10.56 -14.43
CA PRO A 297 -18.55 -10.06 -15.48
C PRO A 297 -18.84 -8.59 -15.79
N GLN A 298 -17.84 -7.77 -15.79
CA GLN A 298 -17.98 -6.36 -16.14
C GLN A 298 -17.72 -6.18 -17.64
N ALA A 299 -18.60 -5.42 -18.32
CA ALA A 299 -18.33 -4.99 -19.68
C ALA A 299 -17.10 -4.06 -19.64
N ARG A 300 -15.91 -4.60 -19.94
CA ARG A 300 -14.69 -3.82 -19.96
C ARG A 300 -14.75 -2.83 -21.10
N ARG A 301 -14.72 -1.55 -20.78
CA ARG A 301 -14.37 -0.55 -21.76
C ARG A 301 -12.96 -0.91 -22.25
N ALA A 302 -12.85 -1.22 -23.55
CA ALA A 302 -11.55 -1.32 -24.22
C ALA A 302 -10.76 -0.08 -23.81
N SER A 303 -9.66 -0.26 -23.10
CA SER A 303 -8.78 0.84 -22.74
C SER A 303 -8.35 1.46 -24.06
N ALA A 304 -8.84 2.66 -24.33
CA ALA A 304 -8.34 3.48 -25.43
C ALA A 304 -6.83 3.56 -25.28
N GLY A 305 -6.12 3.20 -26.35
CA GLY A 305 -4.68 3.05 -26.47
C GLY A 305 -3.92 4.35 -26.28
#